data_947552409e191341b3ad94a0bbd3efb0
#
_entry.id   947552409e191341b3ad94a0bbd3efb0
#
_cell.length_a   1.000
_cell.length_b   1.000
_cell.length_c   1.000
_cell.angle_alpha   90.00
_cell.angle_beta   90.00
_cell.angle_gamma   90.00
#
_symmetry.space_group_name_H-M   'P 1'
#
loop_
_entity.id
_entity.type
_entity.pdbx_description
1 polymer ?
#
loop_
_entity_poly.entity_id
_entity_poly.type
_entity_poly.pdbx_seq_one_letter_code
_entity_poly.pdbx_strand_id
1 'polypeptide(L)'
;MLSILIVEDDITFSLMLTTWLGKKGFVVRSSSSVSDAKRRLGEEAFDLVISDLRLPDSDGIDLLKWLKSTHPSLPLIMMTSYAEIQTAVQAMKLGRRIILPSR
;
A
#
# COMPACT_ATOMS: atom_id res chain seq x y z
N MET A 1 1.83 0.94 16.58
CA MET A 1 1.84 1.86 15.43
C MET A 1 1.48 1.12 14.17
N LEU A 2 0.60 1.68 13.37
CA LEU A 2 0.22 1.06 12.10
C LEU A 2 1.29 1.31 11.05
N SER A 3 1.58 0.28 10.26
CA SER A 3 2.62 0.30 9.21
C SER A 3 1.99 0.22 7.83
N ILE A 4 2.47 1.06 6.92
CA ILE A 4 1.97 1.14 5.55
C ILE A 4 3.14 0.93 4.58
N LEU A 5 2.93 0.06 3.60
CA LEU A 5 3.84 -0.09 2.47
C LEU A 5 3.25 0.62 1.25
N ILE A 6 4.03 1.52 0.66
CA ILE A 6 3.68 2.20 -0.58
C ILE A 6 4.47 1.55 -1.71
N VAL A 7 3.79 1.15 -2.78
CA VAL A 7 4.43 0.58 -3.97
C VAL A 7 4.19 1.53 -5.13
N GLU A 8 5.20 2.31 -5.46
CA GLU A 8 5.11 3.40 -6.44
C GLU A 8 6.50 3.70 -7.01
N ASP A 9 6.63 3.79 -8.33
CA ASP A 9 7.88 4.10 -8.98
C ASP A 9 8.11 5.61 -9.18
N ASP A 10 7.07 6.44 -9.08
CA ASP A 10 7.22 7.90 -9.09
C ASP A 10 7.75 8.35 -7.73
N ILE A 11 9.02 8.77 -7.71
CA ILE A 11 9.71 9.16 -6.48
C ILE A 11 9.05 10.35 -5.82
N THR A 12 8.63 11.34 -6.59
CA THR A 12 8.00 12.56 -6.07
C THR A 12 6.68 12.24 -5.38
N PHE A 13 5.83 11.46 -6.03
CA PHE A 13 4.53 11.08 -5.48
C PHE A 13 4.69 10.18 -4.25
N SER A 14 5.61 9.22 -4.32
CA SER A 14 5.92 8.34 -3.19
C SER A 14 6.39 9.15 -1.97
N LEU A 15 7.27 10.13 -2.19
CA LEU A 15 7.77 10.97 -1.11
C LEU A 15 6.66 11.83 -0.49
N MET A 16 5.78 12.37 -1.33
CA MET A 16 4.62 13.14 -0.86
C MET A 16 3.71 12.29 0.04
N LEU A 17 3.38 11.09 -0.38
CA LEU A 17 2.55 10.18 0.40
C LEU A 17 3.24 9.75 1.68
N THR A 18 4.52 9.42 1.61
CA THR A 18 5.31 9.02 2.79
C THR A 18 5.33 10.13 3.84
N THR A 19 5.55 11.36 3.40
CA THR A 19 5.57 12.52 4.29
C THR A 19 4.20 12.76 4.92
N TRP A 20 3.15 12.73 4.11
CA TRP A 20 1.80 12.98 4.57
C TRP A 20 1.32 11.92 5.57
N LEU A 21 1.56 10.65 5.25
CA LEU A 21 1.17 9.55 6.13
C LEU A 21 2.01 9.52 7.41
N GLY A 22 3.30 9.85 7.30
CA GLY A 22 4.17 9.95 8.46
C GLY A 22 3.70 11.01 9.46
N LYS A 23 3.20 12.13 8.96
CA LYS A 23 2.64 13.19 9.81
C LYS A 23 1.37 12.76 10.53
N LYS A 24 0.66 11.77 10.01
CA LYS A 24 -0.52 11.21 10.65
C LYS A 24 -0.20 10.10 11.67
N GLY A 25 1.07 9.81 11.86
CA GLY A 25 1.53 8.86 12.87
C GLY A 25 1.75 7.44 12.36
N PHE A 26 1.73 7.21 11.05
CA PHE A 26 2.02 5.90 10.49
C PHE A 26 3.51 5.67 10.29
N VAL A 27 3.94 4.42 10.42
CA VAL A 27 5.26 4.00 9.95
C VAL A 27 5.12 3.65 8.48
N VAL A 28 5.90 4.29 7.63
CA VAL A 28 5.75 4.16 6.18
C VAL A 28 7.05 3.65 5.57
N ARG A 29 6.92 2.65 4.69
CA ARG A 29 8.01 2.17 3.84
C ARG A 29 7.57 2.29 2.39
N SER A 30 8.51 2.45 1.49
CA SER A 30 8.21 2.53 0.06
C SER A 30 9.05 1.55 -0.74
N SER A 31 8.44 1.00 -1.78
CA SER A 31 9.09 0.16 -2.78
C SER A 31 8.78 0.71 -4.16
N SER A 32 9.73 0.66 -5.07
CA SER A 32 9.58 1.19 -6.42
C SER A 32 9.20 0.13 -7.45
N SER A 33 9.07 -1.12 -7.02
CA SER A 33 8.75 -2.25 -7.90
C SER A 33 7.99 -3.32 -7.15
N VAL A 34 7.33 -4.22 -7.88
CA VAL A 34 6.63 -5.36 -7.29
C VAL A 34 7.62 -6.31 -6.62
N SER A 35 8.79 -6.55 -7.24
CA SER A 35 9.78 -7.45 -6.65
C SER A 35 10.32 -6.93 -5.32
N ASP A 36 10.59 -5.63 -5.22
CA ASP A 36 11.02 -5.04 -3.96
C ASP A 36 9.91 -5.07 -2.89
N ALA A 37 8.66 -4.85 -3.31
CA ALA A 37 7.52 -4.95 -2.41
C ALA A 37 7.38 -6.35 -1.83
N LYS A 38 7.50 -7.38 -2.65
CA LYS A 38 7.45 -8.77 -2.19
C LYS A 38 8.57 -9.08 -1.20
N ARG A 39 9.76 -8.56 -1.44
CA ARG A 39 10.90 -8.72 -0.53
C ARG A 39 10.58 -8.10 0.84
N ARG A 40 10.10 -6.87 0.86
CA ARG A 40 9.76 -6.19 2.12
C ARG A 40 8.63 -6.90 2.86
N LEU A 41 7.63 -7.37 2.15
CA LEU A 41 6.51 -8.10 2.74
C LEU A 41 6.93 -9.43 3.36
N GLY A 42 8.02 -10.01 2.88
CA GLY A 42 8.62 -11.19 3.50
C GLY A 42 9.48 -10.90 4.72
N GLU A 43 9.90 -9.66 4.92
CA GLU A 43 10.82 -9.27 5.99
C GLU A 43 10.14 -8.49 7.11
N GLU A 44 9.09 -7.74 6.81
CA GLU A 44 8.41 -6.84 7.74
C GLU A 44 6.91 -7.08 7.72
N ALA A 45 6.25 -6.80 8.84
CA ALA A 45 4.79 -6.83 8.92
C ALA A 45 4.21 -5.46 8.57
N PHE A 46 3.14 -5.45 7.79
CA PHE A 46 2.42 -4.24 7.41
C PHE A 46 0.94 -4.38 7.70
N ASP A 47 0.27 -3.26 7.91
CA ASP A 47 -1.18 -3.19 8.16
C ASP A 47 -1.96 -2.79 6.92
N LEU A 48 -1.29 -2.20 5.93
CA LEU A 48 -1.90 -1.76 4.68
C LEU A 48 -0.84 -1.68 3.59
N VAL A 49 -1.22 -2.03 2.37
CA VAL A 49 -0.41 -1.79 1.17
C VAL A 49 -1.18 -0.83 0.27
N ILE A 50 -0.49 0.21 -0.19
CA ILE A 50 -1.02 1.16 -1.19
C ILE A 50 -0.16 0.99 -2.43
N SER A 51 -0.74 0.58 -3.55
CA SER A 51 0.02 0.27 -4.76
C SER A 51 -0.52 1.00 -5.97
N ASP A 52 0.40 1.47 -6.82
CA ASP A 52 0.06 1.90 -8.16
C ASP A 52 -0.34 0.68 -9.00
N LEU A 53 -1.20 0.90 -9.97
CA LEU A 53 -1.61 -0.14 -10.91
C LEU A 53 -0.49 -0.52 -11.87
N ARG A 54 0.33 0.45 -12.27
CA ARG A 54 1.42 0.24 -13.23
C ARG A 54 2.77 0.43 -12.57
N LEU A 55 3.58 -0.63 -12.59
CA LEU A 55 4.89 -0.68 -11.99
C LEU A 55 5.91 -1.17 -13.03
N PRO A 56 7.21 -0.84 -12.87
CA PRO A 56 8.20 -1.14 -13.91
C PRO A 56 8.39 -2.63 -14.23
N ASP A 57 8.20 -3.51 -13.26
CA ASP A 57 8.44 -4.95 -13.43
C ASP A 57 7.15 -5.79 -13.51
N SER A 58 6.01 -5.21 -13.16
CA SER A 58 4.74 -5.93 -13.19
C SER A 58 3.60 -4.94 -12.95
N ASP A 59 2.35 -5.39 -13.07
CA ASP A 59 1.23 -4.54 -12.71
C ASP A 59 0.78 -4.79 -11.27
N GLY A 60 -0.02 -3.84 -10.75
CA GLY A 60 -0.52 -3.95 -9.38
C GLY A 60 -1.51 -5.09 -9.16
N ILE A 61 -2.15 -5.58 -10.22
CA ILE A 61 -3.05 -6.73 -10.14
C ILE A 61 -2.26 -8.00 -9.80
N ASP A 62 -1.07 -8.13 -10.36
CA ASP A 62 -0.19 -9.25 -10.04
C ASP A 62 0.19 -9.25 -8.57
N LEU A 63 0.53 -8.09 -8.04
CA LEU A 63 0.81 -7.94 -6.60
C LEU A 63 -0.41 -8.30 -5.76
N LEU A 64 -1.61 -7.87 -6.16
CA LEU A 64 -2.84 -8.19 -5.45
C LEU A 64 -3.08 -9.69 -5.39
N LYS A 65 -2.90 -10.40 -6.49
CA LYS A 65 -3.06 -11.87 -6.54
C LYS A 65 -2.07 -12.56 -5.61
N TRP A 66 -0.82 -12.11 -5.64
CA TRP A 66 0.22 -12.66 -4.78
C TRP A 66 -0.11 -12.43 -3.30
N LEU A 67 -0.58 -11.23 -2.95
CA LEU A 67 -0.97 -10.91 -1.57
C LEU A 67 -2.12 -11.75 -1.08
N LYS A 68 -3.12 -12.00 -1.92
CA LYS A 68 -4.26 -12.84 -1.53
C LYS A 68 -3.85 -14.26 -1.17
N SER A 69 -2.81 -14.79 -1.79
CA SER A 69 -2.33 -16.13 -1.50
C SER A 69 -1.32 -16.19 -0.35
N THR A 70 -0.54 -15.13 -0.12
CA THR A 70 0.54 -15.14 0.87
C THR A 70 0.20 -14.36 2.14
N HIS A 71 -0.59 -13.32 2.03
CA HIS A 71 -0.97 -12.42 3.13
C HIS A 71 -2.47 -12.11 3.06
N PRO A 72 -3.33 -13.12 3.24
CA PRO A 72 -4.78 -12.96 2.96
C PRO A 72 -5.49 -11.92 3.83
N SER A 73 -4.93 -11.60 5.00
CA SER A 73 -5.52 -10.61 5.90
C SER A 73 -5.02 -9.19 5.66
N LEU A 74 -4.03 -9.01 4.80
CA LEU A 74 -3.42 -7.71 4.54
C LEU A 74 -4.20 -6.98 3.43
N PRO A 75 -4.85 -5.85 3.74
CA PRO A 75 -5.57 -5.09 2.72
C PRO A 75 -4.62 -4.38 1.76
N LEU A 76 -5.02 -4.30 0.51
CA LEU A 76 -4.31 -3.55 -0.52
C LEU A 76 -5.27 -2.56 -1.16
N ILE A 77 -4.80 -1.32 -1.34
CA ILE A 77 -5.54 -0.27 -2.03
C ILE A 77 -4.80 0.04 -3.33
N MET A 78 -5.52 0.00 -4.45
CA MET A 78 -5.00 0.52 -5.71
C MET A 78 -5.13 2.02 -5.72
N MET A 79 -4.05 2.72 -6.02
CA MET A 79 -4.07 4.17 -6.11
C MET A 79 -4.81 4.61 -7.37
N THR A 80 -6.00 5.12 -7.19
CA THR A 80 -6.77 5.74 -8.26
C THR A 80 -6.98 7.22 -8.00
N SER A 81 -7.08 7.61 -6.71
CA SER A 81 -7.19 9.00 -6.32
C SER A 81 -6.69 9.20 -4.88
N TYR A 82 -6.28 10.42 -4.61
CA TYR A 82 -5.86 10.83 -3.28
C TYR A 82 -7.02 10.71 -2.26
N ALA A 83 -8.24 11.02 -2.69
CA ALA A 83 -9.43 10.93 -1.83
C ALA A 83 -9.70 9.50 -1.36
N GLU A 84 -9.50 8.51 -2.22
CA GLU A 84 -9.66 7.10 -1.85
C GLU A 84 -8.64 6.68 -0.81
N ILE A 85 -7.39 7.14 -0.94
CA ILE A 85 -6.33 6.87 0.03
C ILE A 85 -6.72 7.48 1.39
N GLN A 86 -7.20 8.72 1.40
CA GLN A 86 -7.63 9.38 2.63
C GLN A 86 -8.75 8.61 3.32
N THR A 87 -9.74 8.15 2.57
CA THR A 87 -10.87 7.38 3.10
C THR A 87 -10.39 6.08 3.74
N ALA A 88 -9.51 5.36 3.08
CA ALA A 88 -8.97 4.10 3.59
C ALA A 88 -8.14 4.31 4.85
N VAL A 89 -7.30 5.34 4.88
CA VAL A 89 -6.47 5.66 6.04
C VAL A 89 -7.36 6.04 7.24
N GLN A 90 -8.43 6.79 7.00
CA GLN A 90 -9.37 7.15 8.06
C GLN A 90 -10.07 5.91 8.61
N ALA A 91 -10.47 4.98 7.75
CA ALA A 91 -11.07 3.72 8.17
C ALA A 91 -10.12 2.90 9.05
N MET A 92 -8.84 2.83 8.69
CA MET A 92 -7.83 2.17 9.50
C MET A 92 -7.69 2.79 10.89
N LYS A 93 -7.67 4.12 10.96
CA LYS A 93 -7.57 4.85 12.24
C LYS A 93 -8.73 4.54 13.17
N LEU A 94 -9.91 4.27 12.60
CA LEU A 94 -11.12 3.93 13.36
C LEU A 94 -11.21 2.43 13.66
N GLY A 95 -10.20 1.65 13.31
CA GLY A 95 -10.20 0.20 13.49
C GLY A 95 -11.14 -0.54 12.56
N ARG A 96 -11.60 0.09 11.50
CA ARG A 96 -12.53 -0.52 10.55
C ARG A 96 -11.80 -1.35 9.51
N ARG A 97 -12.44 -2.43 9.09
CA ARG A 97 -11.95 -3.25 8.01
C ARG A 97 -12.09 -2.51 6.68
N ILE A 98 -11.01 -2.50 5.90
CA ILE A 98 -11.02 -1.90 4.58
C ILE A 98 -11.51 -2.93 3.58
N ILE A 99 -12.55 -2.55 2.82
CA ILE A 99 -13.06 -3.36 1.73
C ILE A 99 -12.46 -2.79 0.45
N LEU A 100 -11.66 -3.61 -0.24
CA LEU A 100 -11.03 -3.20 -1.49
C LEU A 100 -12.01 -3.31 -2.63
N PRO A 101 -12.05 -2.31 -3.54
CA PRO A 101 -12.84 -2.47 -4.76
C PRO A 101 -12.27 -3.61 -5.60
N SER A 102 -13.13 -4.51 -6.03
CA SER A 102 -12.73 -5.57 -6.94
C SER A 102 -12.71 -5.02 -8.36
N ARG A 103 -11.57 -5.07 -8.98
CA ARG A 103 -11.42 -4.75 -10.37
C ARG A 103 -10.67 -5.84 -11.08
#